data_afb49243fd601a97a46f6bef82d66cf8
#
_entry.id   afb49243fd601a97a46f6bef82d66cf8
#
_cell.length_a   1.000
_cell.length_b   1.000
_cell.length_c   1.000
_cell.angle_alpha   90.00
_cell.angle_beta   90.00
_cell.angle_gamma   90.00
#
_symmetry.space_group_name_H-M   'P 1'
#
loop_
_entity.id
_entity.type
_entity.pdbx_description
1 polymer ?
#
loop_
_entity_poly.entity_id
_entity_poly.type
_entity_poly.pdbx_seq_one_letter_code
_entity_poly.pdbx_strand_id
1 'polypeptide(L)'
;ALDISISDQINRGIESLISTDGTLADQKIAIAFIAGALVAATPIHIILRYLATLVHELGHAFTAGILGARPRTITIAPSSSGLATYEAPRSWGRGRISIVTFTGYPAPAIASLAAINAVRSGHIYAWFLFASITLATSLILLIRNAWGITWTLSSVVACYFIAKYASLEILGIVLVGLSGYLAIEGIRHTWAQIQIVRHHRGSGCDAEKIGDAWPGTSGFFAWVHLITVVCISAYAATRAVSPYSQEIVDWVQQQMN
;
A
#
# COMPACT_ATOMS: atom_id res chain seq x y z
N ALA A 1 2.46 15.18 -27.89
CA ALA A 1 2.04 14.17 -26.89
C ALA A 1 1.59 12.93 -27.66
N LEU A 2 2.27 11.81 -27.48
CA LEU A 2 1.89 10.53 -28.08
C LEU A 2 0.57 10.10 -27.41
N ASP A 3 -0.49 10.01 -28.22
CA ASP A 3 -1.77 9.47 -27.77
C ASP A 3 -1.63 7.96 -27.66
N ILE A 4 -1.24 7.49 -26.45
CA ILE A 4 -0.99 6.08 -26.19
C ILE A 4 -2.34 5.40 -25.99
N SER A 5 -2.67 4.44 -26.86
CA SER A 5 -3.89 3.66 -26.75
C SER A 5 -3.88 2.75 -25.50
N ILE A 6 -5.05 2.28 -25.06
CA ILE A 6 -5.15 1.32 -23.95
C ILE A 6 -4.40 0.03 -24.28
N SER A 7 -4.45 -0.42 -25.56
CA SER A 7 -3.70 -1.60 -26.02
C SER A 7 -2.20 -1.44 -25.86
N ASP A 8 -1.66 -0.24 -26.16
CA ASP A 8 -0.23 0.05 -26.01
C ASP A 8 0.19 0.07 -24.54
N GLN A 9 -0.69 0.53 -23.64
CA GLN A 9 -0.42 0.50 -22.20
C GLN A 9 -0.39 -0.94 -21.66
N ILE A 10 -1.32 -1.78 -22.10
CA ILE A 10 -1.34 -3.20 -21.73
C ILE A 10 -0.09 -3.90 -22.28
N ASN A 11 0.27 -3.65 -23.53
CA ASN A 11 1.46 -4.25 -24.14
C ASN A 11 2.73 -3.85 -23.41
N ARG A 12 2.91 -2.58 -23.08
CA ARG A 12 4.06 -2.12 -22.26
C ARG A 12 4.07 -2.80 -20.88
N GLY A 13 2.92 -2.95 -20.23
CA GLY A 13 2.82 -3.68 -18.96
C GLY A 13 3.28 -5.14 -19.11
N ILE A 14 2.88 -5.81 -20.20
CA ILE A 14 3.29 -7.18 -20.49
C ILE A 14 4.77 -7.26 -20.82
N GLU A 15 5.27 -6.36 -21.66
CA GLU A 15 6.70 -6.27 -21.98
C GLU A 15 7.56 -6.03 -20.73
N SER A 16 7.11 -5.16 -19.82
CA SER A 16 7.77 -4.87 -18.55
C SER A 16 7.79 -6.07 -17.56
N LEU A 17 6.98 -7.10 -17.77
CA LEU A 17 7.10 -8.36 -17.03
C LEU A 17 8.25 -9.23 -17.50
N ILE A 18 8.64 -9.08 -18.78
CA ILE A 18 9.64 -9.91 -19.45
C ILE A 18 10.99 -9.18 -19.54
N SER A 19 10.95 -7.87 -19.77
CA SER A 19 12.10 -7.00 -19.88
C SER A 19 11.97 -5.81 -18.95
N THR A 20 13.10 -5.17 -18.60
CA THR A 20 13.08 -3.94 -17.78
C THR A 20 12.75 -2.72 -18.63
N ASP A 21 11.89 -1.84 -18.12
CA ASP A 21 11.51 -0.56 -18.75
C ASP A 21 12.62 0.50 -18.65
N GLY A 22 13.61 0.27 -17.80
CA GLY A 22 14.59 1.24 -17.33
C GLY A 22 14.46 1.51 -15.84
N THR A 23 15.53 2.00 -15.25
CA THR A 23 15.60 2.29 -13.81
C THR A 23 15.54 3.78 -13.55
N LEU A 24 14.94 4.15 -12.44
CA LEU A 24 15.01 5.52 -11.92
C LEU A 24 16.36 5.72 -11.21
N ALA A 25 17.00 6.89 -11.39
CA ALA A 25 18.22 7.21 -10.67
C ALA A 25 18.03 7.16 -9.15
N ASP A 26 19.01 6.64 -8.40
CA ASP A 26 18.93 6.44 -6.97
C ASP A 26 18.59 7.71 -6.19
N GLN A 27 19.16 8.85 -6.60
CA GLN A 27 18.82 10.14 -6.03
C GLN A 27 17.33 10.47 -6.17
N LYS A 28 16.72 10.20 -7.33
CA LYS A 28 15.29 10.46 -7.57
C LYS A 28 14.42 9.53 -6.74
N ILE A 29 14.83 8.26 -6.57
CA ILE A 29 14.14 7.30 -5.70
C ILE A 29 14.17 7.81 -4.26
N ALA A 30 15.34 8.18 -3.74
CA ALA A 30 15.46 8.66 -2.37
C ALA A 30 14.63 9.93 -2.11
N ILE A 31 14.74 10.92 -2.99
CA ILE A 31 13.99 12.19 -2.87
C ILE A 31 12.49 11.95 -2.97
N ALA A 32 12.02 11.15 -3.94
CA ALA A 32 10.61 10.86 -4.11
C ALA A 32 10.03 10.10 -2.91
N PHE A 33 10.76 9.14 -2.35
CA PHE A 33 10.35 8.41 -1.16
C PHE A 33 10.21 9.33 0.05
N ILE A 34 11.21 10.16 0.32
CA ILE A 34 11.20 11.12 1.44
C ILE A 34 10.08 12.15 1.25
N ALA A 35 9.93 12.70 0.04
CA ALA A 35 8.85 13.63 -0.27
C ALA A 35 7.48 13.01 -0.02
N GLY A 36 7.26 11.76 -0.47
CA GLY A 36 6.04 11.01 -0.23
C GLY A 36 5.78 10.77 1.26
N ALA A 37 6.81 10.43 2.04
CA ALA A 37 6.72 10.28 3.49
C ALA A 37 6.29 11.60 4.16
N LEU A 38 6.84 12.74 3.71
CA LEU A 38 6.51 14.07 4.24
C LEU A 38 5.07 14.50 3.87
N VAL A 39 4.49 13.99 2.77
CA VAL A 39 3.08 14.25 2.42
C VAL A 39 2.13 13.81 3.54
N ALA A 40 2.49 12.80 4.32
CA ALA A 40 1.70 12.39 5.49
C ALA A 40 1.52 13.50 6.55
N ALA A 41 2.37 14.52 6.56
CA ALA A 41 2.28 15.69 7.43
C ALA A 41 1.57 16.89 6.78
N THR A 42 1.10 16.79 5.54
CA THR A 42 0.46 17.87 4.78
C THR A 42 -1.06 17.68 4.69
N PRO A 43 -1.85 18.69 4.30
CA PRO A 43 -3.29 18.55 4.04
C PRO A 43 -3.63 17.53 2.92
N ILE A 44 -2.70 17.24 2.01
CA ILE A 44 -2.86 16.23 0.94
C ILE A 44 -3.12 14.84 1.55
N HIS A 45 -2.60 14.58 2.76
CA HIS A 45 -2.88 13.38 3.52
C HIS A 45 -4.39 13.09 3.63
N ILE A 46 -5.25 14.10 3.76
CA ILE A 46 -6.70 13.92 3.87
C ILE A 46 -7.28 13.16 2.66
N ILE A 47 -6.68 13.33 1.48
CA ILE A 47 -7.09 12.64 0.26
C ILE A 47 -6.41 11.27 0.16
N LEU A 48 -5.11 11.20 0.43
CA LEU A 48 -4.33 9.98 0.23
C LEU A 48 -4.60 8.89 1.29
N ARG A 49 -5.10 9.27 2.48
CA ARG A 49 -5.42 8.27 3.53
C ARG A 49 -6.45 7.22 3.08
N TYR A 50 -7.34 7.56 2.13
CA TYR A 50 -8.27 6.59 1.57
C TYR A 50 -7.57 5.50 0.75
N LEU A 51 -6.42 5.81 0.12
CA LEU A 51 -5.60 4.80 -0.53
C LEU A 51 -5.03 3.81 0.49
N ALA A 52 -4.48 4.30 1.59
CA ALA A 52 -3.97 3.44 2.65
C ALA A 52 -5.08 2.57 3.26
N THR A 53 -6.28 3.15 3.47
CA THR A 53 -7.46 2.40 3.93
C THR A 53 -7.85 1.32 2.93
N LEU A 54 -7.95 1.65 1.63
CA LEU A 54 -8.29 0.66 0.61
C LEU A 54 -7.26 -0.47 0.55
N VAL A 55 -5.97 -0.16 0.61
CA VAL A 55 -4.89 -1.17 0.63
C VAL A 55 -4.99 -2.05 1.88
N HIS A 56 -5.34 -1.48 3.03
CA HIS A 56 -5.61 -2.22 4.27
C HIS A 56 -6.76 -3.22 4.08
N GLU A 57 -7.91 -2.77 3.59
CA GLU A 57 -9.08 -3.62 3.37
C GLU A 57 -8.82 -4.69 2.28
N LEU A 58 -8.04 -4.35 1.26
CA LEU A 58 -7.59 -5.32 0.26
C LEU A 58 -6.66 -6.39 0.87
N GLY A 59 -5.86 -6.04 1.88
CA GLY A 59 -5.06 -7.00 2.64
C GLY A 59 -5.93 -8.09 3.25
N HIS A 60 -7.04 -7.73 3.90
CA HIS A 60 -8.01 -8.69 4.44
C HIS A 60 -8.68 -9.50 3.33
N ALA A 61 -9.21 -8.84 2.30
CA ALA A 61 -9.93 -9.49 1.22
C ALA A 61 -9.05 -10.47 0.44
N PHE A 62 -7.82 -10.08 0.12
CA PHE A 62 -6.85 -10.91 -0.60
C PHE A 62 -6.46 -12.14 0.21
N THR A 63 -6.12 -11.95 1.48
CA THR A 63 -5.75 -13.07 2.36
C THR A 63 -6.93 -14.02 2.60
N ALA A 64 -8.15 -13.47 2.76
CA ALA A 64 -9.35 -14.28 2.85
C ALA A 64 -9.54 -15.15 1.60
N GLY A 65 -9.35 -14.58 0.41
CA GLY A 65 -9.42 -15.28 -0.86
C GLY A 65 -8.39 -16.41 -0.99
N ILE A 66 -7.12 -16.13 -0.66
CA ILE A 66 -6.03 -17.14 -0.67
C ILE A 66 -6.35 -18.30 0.27
N LEU A 67 -6.92 -18.03 1.43
CA LEU A 67 -7.27 -19.05 2.41
C LEU A 67 -8.58 -19.80 2.10
N GLY A 68 -9.24 -19.46 0.97
CA GLY A 68 -10.44 -20.14 0.48
C GLY A 68 -11.77 -19.57 0.98
N ALA A 69 -11.77 -18.37 1.56
CA ALA A 69 -13.01 -17.61 1.80
C ALA A 69 -13.44 -16.87 0.53
N ARG A 70 -14.68 -16.36 0.54
CA ARG A 70 -15.21 -15.52 -0.54
C ARG A 70 -15.26 -14.06 -0.09
N PRO A 71 -14.34 -13.18 -0.56
CA PRO A 71 -14.48 -11.74 -0.35
C PRO A 71 -15.83 -11.25 -0.89
N ARG A 72 -16.51 -10.39 -0.13
CA ARG A 72 -17.87 -9.92 -0.48
C ARG A 72 -17.88 -8.44 -0.76
N THR A 73 -17.61 -7.64 0.24
CA THR A 73 -17.69 -6.18 0.09
C THR A 73 -16.54 -5.48 0.79
N ILE A 74 -16.17 -4.33 0.23
CA ILE A 74 -15.35 -3.33 0.89
C ILE A 74 -16.17 -2.05 0.94
N THR A 75 -16.26 -1.42 2.11
CA THR A 75 -16.82 -0.09 2.28
C THR A 75 -15.76 0.86 2.81
N ILE A 76 -15.76 2.09 2.33
CA ILE A 76 -14.85 3.16 2.76
C ILE A 76 -15.71 4.34 3.16
N ALA A 77 -15.65 4.75 4.43
CA ALA A 77 -16.43 5.88 4.93
C ALA A 77 -15.72 7.23 4.70
N PRO A 78 -16.46 8.36 4.70
CA PRO A 78 -15.87 9.70 4.66
C PRO A 78 -14.87 9.98 5.79
N SER A 79 -15.01 9.31 6.92
CA SER A 79 -14.05 9.32 8.04
C SER A 79 -12.72 8.62 7.74
N SER A 80 -12.59 8.00 6.55
CA SER A 80 -11.49 7.09 6.16
C SER A 80 -11.44 5.76 6.93
N SER A 81 -12.47 5.41 7.70
CA SER A 81 -12.60 4.04 8.18
C SER A 81 -13.03 3.11 7.04
N GLY A 82 -12.52 1.89 7.04
CA GLY A 82 -12.85 0.85 6.08
C GLY A 82 -13.47 -0.37 6.76
N LEU A 83 -14.11 -1.21 5.96
CA LEU A 83 -14.60 -2.51 6.38
C LEU A 83 -14.62 -3.46 5.18
N ALA A 84 -13.77 -4.49 5.25
CA ALA A 84 -13.86 -5.65 4.35
C ALA A 84 -14.72 -6.75 4.97
N THR A 85 -15.62 -7.33 4.19
CA THR A 85 -16.41 -8.49 4.58
C THR A 85 -16.09 -9.68 3.70
N TYR A 86 -16.15 -10.88 4.28
CA TYR A 86 -15.93 -12.13 3.56
C TYR A 86 -16.77 -13.25 4.16
N GLU A 87 -17.08 -14.24 3.36
CA GLU A 87 -17.73 -15.48 3.81
C GLU A 87 -16.68 -16.56 4.04
N ALA A 88 -16.44 -16.86 5.32
CA ALA A 88 -15.53 -17.92 5.70
C ALA A 88 -16.20 -19.30 5.61
N PRO A 89 -15.49 -20.34 5.13
CA PRO A 89 -15.96 -21.73 5.25
C PRO A 89 -16.22 -22.09 6.72
N ARG A 90 -17.26 -22.91 6.96
CA ARG A 90 -17.59 -23.38 8.33
C ARG A 90 -16.46 -24.13 9.02
N SER A 91 -15.53 -24.68 8.26
CA SER A 91 -14.34 -25.39 8.75
C SER A 91 -13.22 -24.47 9.26
N TRP A 92 -13.39 -23.14 9.13
CA TRP A 92 -12.36 -22.23 9.62
C TRP A 92 -12.30 -22.17 11.13
N GLY A 93 -11.12 -22.43 11.67
CA GLY A 93 -10.81 -22.19 13.07
C GLY A 93 -10.31 -20.75 13.30
N ARG A 94 -10.17 -20.42 14.59
CA ARG A 94 -9.69 -19.09 15.06
C ARG A 94 -8.40 -18.63 14.37
N GLY A 95 -7.45 -19.55 14.10
CA GLY A 95 -6.18 -19.21 13.47
C GLY A 95 -6.32 -18.59 12.09
N ARG A 96 -7.17 -19.13 11.19
CA ARG A 96 -7.38 -18.57 9.85
C ARG A 96 -8.04 -17.19 9.90
N ILE A 97 -9.02 -17.03 10.79
CA ILE A 97 -9.68 -15.73 11.03
C ILE A 97 -8.64 -14.71 11.50
N SER A 98 -7.78 -15.09 12.47
CA SER A 98 -6.73 -14.22 12.98
C SER A 98 -5.69 -13.84 11.91
N ILE A 99 -5.31 -14.76 11.02
CA ILE A 99 -4.40 -14.45 9.89
C ILE A 99 -5.03 -13.42 8.97
N VAL A 100 -6.29 -13.59 8.54
CA VAL A 100 -6.99 -12.62 7.71
C VAL A 100 -7.07 -11.27 8.40
N THR A 101 -7.48 -11.26 9.68
CA THR A 101 -7.59 -10.03 10.46
C THR A 101 -6.23 -9.35 10.68
N PHE A 102 -5.15 -10.12 10.79
CA PHE A 102 -3.80 -9.57 10.96
C PHE A 102 -3.31 -8.82 9.71
N THR A 103 -3.64 -9.27 8.50
CA THR A 103 -3.00 -8.82 7.25
C THR A 103 -3.36 -7.42 6.80
N GLY A 104 -4.42 -6.80 7.33
CA GLY A 104 -4.81 -5.44 6.97
C GLY A 104 -3.72 -4.42 7.27
N TYR A 105 -3.22 -4.38 8.49
CA TYR A 105 -2.22 -3.38 8.92
C TYR A 105 -0.88 -3.49 8.20
N PRO A 106 -0.28 -4.66 7.97
CA PRO A 106 0.95 -4.78 7.18
C PRO A 106 0.78 -4.47 5.68
N ALA A 107 -0.43 -4.57 5.11
CA ALA A 107 -0.65 -4.46 3.68
C ALA A 107 -0.12 -3.14 3.07
N PRO A 108 -0.34 -1.93 3.65
CA PRO A 108 0.25 -0.69 3.11
C PRO A 108 1.79 -0.71 3.09
N ALA A 109 2.43 -1.23 4.13
CA ALA A 109 3.88 -1.33 4.19
C ALA A 109 4.43 -2.36 3.18
N ILE A 110 3.74 -3.49 3.00
CA ILE A 110 4.07 -4.49 1.97
C ILE A 110 3.93 -3.89 0.58
N ALA A 111 2.85 -3.16 0.29
CA ALA A 111 2.65 -2.47 -0.99
C ALA A 111 3.75 -1.43 -1.25
N SER A 112 4.15 -0.67 -0.21
CA SER A 112 5.29 0.25 -0.27
C SER A 112 6.57 -0.47 -0.70
N LEU A 113 6.95 -1.53 0.02
CA LEU A 113 8.17 -2.31 -0.28
C LEU A 113 8.13 -2.94 -1.68
N ALA A 114 6.99 -3.48 -2.08
CA ALA A 114 6.82 -4.09 -3.39
C ALA A 114 6.98 -3.05 -4.52
N ALA A 115 6.41 -1.86 -4.37
CA ALA A 115 6.55 -0.79 -5.35
C ALA A 115 8.01 -0.30 -5.47
N ILE A 116 8.73 -0.11 -4.37
CA ILE A 116 10.16 0.24 -4.39
C ILE A 116 10.98 -0.82 -5.13
N ASN A 117 10.74 -2.10 -4.82
CA ASN A 117 11.46 -3.18 -5.48
C ASN A 117 11.14 -3.24 -6.98
N ALA A 118 9.88 -3.05 -7.38
CA ALA A 118 9.48 -3.01 -8.78
C ALA A 118 10.17 -1.86 -9.54
N VAL A 119 10.21 -0.65 -8.98
CA VAL A 119 10.90 0.50 -9.59
C VAL A 119 12.41 0.23 -9.72
N ARG A 120 13.04 -0.31 -8.68
CA ARG A 120 14.48 -0.66 -8.71
C ARG A 120 14.82 -1.78 -9.68
N SER A 121 13.90 -2.69 -9.90
CA SER A 121 14.06 -3.77 -10.88
C SER A 121 13.68 -3.38 -12.30
N GLY A 122 13.31 -2.10 -12.53
CA GLY A 122 12.90 -1.61 -13.84
C GLY A 122 11.51 -2.07 -14.31
N HIS A 123 10.64 -2.55 -13.40
CA HIS A 123 9.30 -3.02 -13.70
C HIS A 123 8.22 -1.96 -13.35
N ILE A 124 8.47 -0.71 -13.74
CA ILE A 124 7.62 0.44 -13.39
C ILE A 124 6.22 0.28 -13.97
N TYR A 125 6.11 0.02 -15.29
CA TYR A 125 4.82 -0.17 -15.95
C TYR A 125 4.06 -1.38 -15.44
N ALA A 126 4.74 -2.52 -15.23
CA ALA A 126 4.12 -3.73 -14.72
C ALA A 126 3.47 -3.49 -13.34
N TRP A 127 4.18 -2.81 -12.44
CA TRP A 127 3.66 -2.50 -11.12
C TRP A 127 2.51 -1.50 -11.17
N PHE A 128 2.64 -0.46 -12.00
CA PHE A 128 1.58 0.53 -12.19
C PHE A 128 0.31 -0.11 -12.75
N LEU A 129 0.46 -0.96 -13.77
CA LEU A 129 -0.65 -1.69 -14.37
C LEU A 129 -1.30 -2.64 -13.36
N PHE A 130 -0.52 -3.39 -12.58
CA PHE A 130 -1.02 -4.24 -11.51
C PHE A 130 -1.83 -3.44 -10.49
N ALA A 131 -1.33 -2.31 -10.01
CA ALA A 131 -2.04 -1.45 -9.06
C ALA A 131 -3.34 -0.90 -9.67
N SER A 132 -3.31 -0.44 -10.93
CA SER A 132 -4.47 0.08 -11.65
C SER A 132 -5.54 -0.98 -11.86
N ILE A 133 -5.17 -2.19 -12.26
CA ILE A 133 -6.08 -3.34 -12.42
C ILE A 133 -6.67 -3.71 -11.06
N THR A 134 -5.87 -3.71 -10.00
CA THR A 134 -6.34 -4.00 -8.64
C THR A 134 -7.39 -2.97 -8.19
N LEU A 135 -7.16 -1.68 -8.44
CA LEU A 135 -8.14 -0.62 -8.16
C LEU A 135 -9.43 -0.82 -8.96
N ALA A 136 -9.33 -1.03 -10.27
CA ALA A 136 -10.49 -1.22 -11.15
C ALA A 136 -11.28 -2.49 -10.77
N THR A 137 -10.60 -3.58 -10.51
CA THR A 137 -11.21 -4.84 -10.08
C THR A 137 -11.90 -4.69 -8.72
N SER A 138 -11.28 -4.01 -7.77
CA SER A 138 -11.89 -3.75 -6.46
C SER A 138 -13.14 -2.89 -6.56
N LEU A 139 -13.13 -1.88 -7.44
CA LEU A 139 -14.30 -1.03 -7.73
C LEU A 139 -15.47 -1.87 -8.26
N ILE A 140 -15.21 -2.75 -9.20
CA ILE A 140 -16.24 -3.56 -9.86
C ILE A 140 -16.78 -4.64 -8.93
N LEU A 141 -15.88 -5.37 -8.25
CA LEU A 141 -16.22 -6.59 -7.52
C LEU A 141 -16.52 -6.39 -6.05
N LEU A 142 -15.85 -5.42 -5.38
CA LEU A 142 -15.82 -5.36 -3.92
C LEU A 142 -16.45 -4.10 -3.35
N ILE A 143 -16.22 -2.91 -3.93
CA ILE A 143 -16.64 -1.64 -3.32
C ILE A 143 -18.14 -1.45 -3.53
N ARG A 144 -18.87 -1.16 -2.41
CA ARG A 144 -20.36 -1.18 -2.42
C ARG A 144 -21.01 0.04 -1.78
N ASN A 145 -20.26 1.07 -1.41
CA ASN A 145 -20.85 2.32 -0.90
C ASN A 145 -20.48 3.52 -1.76
N ALA A 146 -21.37 4.52 -1.80
CA ALA A 146 -21.25 5.67 -2.69
C ALA A 146 -19.91 6.41 -2.54
N TRP A 147 -19.46 6.68 -1.31
CA TRP A 147 -18.18 7.36 -1.08
C TRP A 147 -17.00 6.55 -1.59
N GLY A 148 -16.94 5.25 -1.27
CA GLY A 148 -15.90 4.35 -1.76
C GLY A 148 -15.88 4.26 -3.28
N ILE A 149 -17.06 4.16 -3.93
CA ILE A 149 -17.20 4.16 -5.39
C ILE A 149 -16.64 5.46 -5.98
N THR A 150 -17.06 6.62 -5.47
CA THR A 150 -16.65 7.93 -5.98
C THR A 150 -15.13 8.09 -5.86
N TRP A 151 -14.56 7.78 -4.69
CA TRP A 151 -13.12 7.92 -4.47
C TRP A 151 -12.30 6.95 -5.33
N THR A 152 -12.70 5.68 -5.39
CA THR A 152 -11.96 4.66 -6.17
C THR A 152 -12.10 4.91 -7.68
N LEU A 153 -13.29 5.32 -8.16
CA LEU A 153 -13.48 5.70 -9.56
C LEU A 153 -12.59 6.89 -9.93
N SER A 154 -12.55 7.94 -9.09
CA SER A 154 -11.66 9.07 -9.29
C SER A 154 -10.18 8.65 -9.35
N SER A 155 -9.79 7.68 -8.51
CA SER A 155 -8.43 7.13 -8.51
C SER A 155 -8.13 6.33 -9.79
N VAL A 156 -9.07 5.51 -10.28
CA VAL A 156 -8.94 4.79 -11.56
C VAL A 156 -8.81 5.77 -12.74
N VAL A 157 -9.62 6.83 -12.75
CA VAL A 157 -9.54 7.90 -13.76
C VAL A 157 -8.19 8.61 -13.69
N ALA A 158 -7.70 8.92 -12.49
CA ALA A 158 -6.37 9.51 -12.30
C ALA A 158 -5.26 8.57 -12.81
N CYS A 159 -5.32 7.27 -12.51
CA CYS A 159 -4.39 6.28 -13.05
C CYS A 159 -4.40 6.26 -14.59
N TYR A 160 -5.57 6.32 -15.21
CA TYR A 160 -5.68 6.39 -16.67
C TYR A 160 -4.96 7.62 -17.24
N PHE A 161 -5.20 8.80 -16.68
CA PHE A 161 -4.54 10.02 -17.15
C PHE A 161 -3.03 10.02 -16.89
N ILE A 162 -2.60 9.52 -15.75
CA ILE A 162 -1.17 9.35 -15.45
C ILE A 162 -0.53 8.39 -16.46
N ALA A 163 -1.13 7.24 -16.73
CA ALA A 163 -0.63 6.29 -17.72
C ALA A 163 -0.56 6.89 -19.14
N LYS A 164 -1.53 7.74 -19.50
CA LYS A 164 -1.63 8.32 -20.83
C LYS A 164 -0.61 9.45 -21.07
N TYR A 165 -0.34 10.28 -20.06
CA TYR A 165 0.41 11.52 -20.24
C TYR A 165 1.75 11.58 -19.51
N ALA A 166 1.98 10.74 -18.49
CA ALA A 166 3.23 10.74 -17.75
C ALA A 166 4.34 9.99 -18.51
N SER A 167 5.55 10.52 -18.44
CA SER A 167 6.74 9.76 -18.83
C SER A 167 7.01 8.62 -17.84
N LEU A 168 7.81 7.64 -18.25
CA LEU A 168 8.24 6.53 -17.39
C LEU A 168 8.88 7.05 -16.08
N GLU A 169 9.67 8.10 -16.19
CA GLU A 169 10.31 8.74 -15.05
C GLU A 169 9.29 9.32 -14.06
N ILE A 170 8.31 10.08 -14.55
CA ILE A 170 7.26 10.64 -13.69
C ILE A 170 6.45 9.52 -13.02
N LEU A 171 6.15 8.46 -13.78
CA LEU A 171 5.46 7.30 -13.26
C LEU A 171 6.23 6.64 -12.10
N GLY A 172 7.55 6.46 -12.27
CA GLY A 172 8.43 5.94 -11.23
C GLY A 172 8.47 6.85 -10.00
N ILE A 173 8.57 8.17 -10.18
CA ILE A 173 8.54 9.15 -9.09
C ILE A 173 7.22 9.09 -8.32
N VAL A 174 6.08 8.99 -9.00
CA VAL A 174 4.75 8.87 -8.37
C VAL A 174 4.65 7.58 -7.56
N LEU A 175 5.07 6.44 -8.12
CA LEU A 175 5.03 5.15 -7.43
C LEU A 175 5.91 5.16 -6.16
N VAL A 176 7.12 5.70 -6.25
CA VAL A 176 8.04 5.82 -5.11
C VAL A 176 7.49 6.81 -4.07
N GLY A 177 6.93 7.94 -4.50
CA GLY A 177 6.30 8.89 -3.59
C GLY A 177 5.12 8.27 -2.83
N LEU A 178 4.24 7.54 -3.53
CA LEU A 178 3.15 6.80 -2.88
C LEU A 178 3.68 5.71 -1.94
N SER A 179 4.82 5.09 -2.26
CA SER A 179 5.47 4.12 -1.36
C SER A 179 5.92 4.78 -0.06
N GLY A 180 6.59 5.93 -0.11
CA GLY A 180 6.98 6.68 1.08
C GLY A 180 5.77 7.07 1.94
N TYR A 181 4.70 7.53 1.29
CA TYR A 181 3.43 7.84 1.95
C TYR A 181 2.83 6.61 2.66
N LEU A 182 2.70 5.48 1.96
CA LEU A 182 2.11 4.25 2.51
C LEU A 182 2.94 3.68 3.68
N ALA A 183 4.27 3.80 3.62
CA ALA A 183 5.15 3.37 4.72
C ALA A 183 4.85 4.14 6.02
N ILE A 184 4.76 5.47 5.94
CA ILE A 184 4.47 6.33 7.11
C ILE A 184 3.02 6.18 7.56
N GLU A 185 2.07 6.13 6.63
CA GLU A 185 0.66 5.99 6.97
C GLU A 185 0.35 4.63 7.62
N GLY A 186 1.01 3.57 7.20
CA GLY A 186 0.94 2.26 7.86
C GLY A 186 1.36 2.34 9.33
N ILE A 187 2.47 3.05 9.63
CA ILE A 187 2.93 3.25 11.01
C ILE A 187 1.92 4.08 11.81
N ARG A 188 1.36 5.15 11.21
CA ARG A 188 0.35 6.00 11.87
C ARG A 188 -0.92 5.23 12.19
N HIS A 189 -1.42 4.41 11.26
CA HIS A 189 -2.60 3.57 11.48
C HIS A 189 -2.39 2.56 12.60
N THR A 190 -1.24 1.87 12.63
CA THR A 190 -0.95 0.91 13.71
C THR A 190 -0.74 1.60 15.06
N TRP A 191 -0.16 2.79 15.07
CA TRP A 191 -0.07 3.58 16.31
C TRP A 191 -1.46 4.00 16.81
N ALA A 192 -2.33 4.47 15.91
CA ALA A 192 -3.72 4.78 16.26
C ALA A 192 -4.46 3.56 16.82
N GLN A 193 -4.24 2.37 16.24
CA GLN A 193 -4.80 1.11 16.78
C GLN A 193 -4.38 0.85 18.23
N ILE A 194 -3.10 1.07 18.58
CA ILE A 194 -2.63 0.92 19.96
C ILE A 194 -3.38 1.87 20.90
N GLN A 195 -3.59 3.13 20.50
CA GLN A 195 -4.33 4.11 21.29
C GLN A 195 -5.80 3.67 21.47
N ILE A 196 -6.42 3.17 20.40
CA ILE A 196 -7.78 2.63 20.46
C ILE A 196 -7.88 1.49 21.45
N VAL A 197 -7.03 0.47 21.35
CA VAL A 197 -7.03 -0.69 22.26
C VAL A 197 -6.81 -0.28 23.71
N ARG A 198 -6.03 0.78 23.97
CA ARG A 198 -5.76 1.29 25.33
C ARG A 198 -6.93 2.06 25.93
N HIS A 199 -7.61 2.88 25.13
CA HIS A 199 -8.54 3.89 25.61
C HIS A 199 -10.00 3.66 25.24
N HIS A 200 -10.27 2.85 24.21
CA HIS A 200 -11.60 2.65 23.62
C HIS A 200 -11.89 1.17 23.38
N ARG A 201 -12.01 0.38 24.47
CA ARG A 201 -12.36 -1.03 24.37
C ARG A 201 -13.74 -1.21 23.71
N GLY A 202 -13.85 -2.22 22.83
CA GLY A 202 -15.09 -2.49 22.09
C GLY A 202 -15.22 -1.68 20.79
N SER A 203 -14.14 -1.07 20.30
CA SER A 203 -14.09 -0.37 19.01
C SER A 203 -14.22 -1.30 17.80
N GLY A 204 -13.96 -2.61 17.99
CA GLY A 204 -13.96 -3.60 16.91
C GLY A 204 -12.77 -3.48 15.96
N CYS A 205 -11.66 -2.86 16.38
CA CYS A 205 -10.44 -2.84 15.59
C CYS A 205 -9.83 -4.24 15.46
N ASP A 206 -8.96 -4.44 14.48
CA ASP A 206 -8.46 -5.79 14.16
C ASP A 206 -7.71 -6.47 15.31
N ALA A 207 -6.95 -5.73 16.12
CA ALA A 207 -6.31 -6.30 17.28
C ALA A 207 -7.35 -6.78 18.32
N GLU A 208 -8.48 -6.10 18.47
CA GLU A 208 -9.58 -6.53 19.32
C GLU A 208 -10.28 -7.77 18.76
N LYS A 209 -10.56 -7.80 17.44
CA LYS A 209 -11.13 -8.99 16.78
C LYS A 209 -10.24 -10.23 16.96
N ILE A 210 -8.91 -10.06 16.90
CA ILE A 210 -7.98 -11.15 17.21
C ILE A 210 -8.05 -11.49 18.72
N GLY A 211 -8.13 -10.47 19.59
CA GLY A 211 -8.29 -10.63 21.03
C GLY A 211 -9.58 -11.33 21.43
N ASP A 212 -10.67 -11.17 20.68
CA ASP A 212 -11.93 -11.92 20.89
C ASP A 212 -11.74 -13.41 20.58
N ALA A 213 -10.95 -13.73 19.57
CA ALA A 213 -10.58 -15.11 19.26
C ALA A 213 -9.59 -15.69 20.29
N TRP A 214 -8.71 -14.87 20.88
CA TRP A 214 -7.67 -15.21 21.83
C TRP A 214 -7.73 -14.26 23.04
N PRO A 215 -8.57 -14.53 24.03
CA PRO A 215 -8.83 -13.59 25.12
C PRO A 215 -7.55 -13.06 25.80
N GLY A 216 -7.52 -11.74 26.02
CA GLY A 216 -6.40 -11.06 26.67
C GLY A 216 -5.25 -10.66 25.76
N THR A 217 -5.30 -10.96 24.46
CA THR A 217 -4.18 -10.75 23.54
C THR A 217 -4.28 -9.48 22.67
N SER A 218 -5.36 -8.69 22.75
CA SER A 218 -5.57 -7.50 21.90
C SER A 218 -4.38 -6.53 21.93
N GLY A 219 -3.88 -6.19 23.14
CA GLY A 219 -2.72 -5.32 23.30
C GLY A 219 -1.45 -5.92 22.70
N PHE A 220 -1.23 -7.22 22.88
CA PHE A 220 -0.10 -7.92 22.27
C PHE A 220 -0.14 -7.83 20.75
N PHE A 221 -1.27 -8.13 20.12
CA PHE A 221 -1.40 -8.06 18.64
C PHE A 221 -1.32 -6.64 18.10
N ALA A 222 -1.80 -5.63 18.84
CA ALA A 222 -1.60 -4.24 18.44
C ALA A 222 -0.10 -3.87 18.36
N TRP A 223 0.72 -4.31 19.30
CA TRP A 223 2.17 -4.13 19.26
C TRP A 223 2.84 -4.97 18.17
N VAL A 224 2.42 -6.21 17.97
CA VAL A 224 2.94 -7.05 16.87
C VAL A 224 2.67 -6.41 15.51
N HIS A 225 1.46 -5.84 15.28
CA HIS A 225 1.17 -5.07 14.08
C HIS A 225 2.17 -3.91 13.91
N LEU A 226 2.36 -3.09 14.95
CA LEU A 226 3.28 -1.94 14.87
C LEU A 226 4.71 -2.39 14.54
N ILE A 227 5.23 -3.38 15.25
CA ILE A 227 6.59 -3.89 15.02
C ILE A 227 6.73 -4.40 13.58
N THR A 228 5.76 -5.19 13.10
CA THR A 228 5.75 -5.72 11.74
C THR A 228 5.77 -4.59 10.71
N VAL A 229 4.89 -3.60 10.86
CA VAL A 229 4.79 -2.47 9.94
C VAL A 229 6.05 -1.61 9.97
N VAL A 230 6.60 -1.33 11.16
CA VAL A 230 7.85 -0.56 11.30
C VAL A 230 9.01 -1.30 10.63
N CYS A 231 9.16 -2.60 10.85
CA CYS A 231 10.23 -3.38 10.22
C CYS A 231 10.13 -3.37 8.68
N ILE A 232 8.94 -3.59 8.12
CA ILE A 232 8.74 -3.57 6.67
C ILE A 232 8.95 -2.16 6.10
N SER A 233 8.42 -1.12 6.77
CA SER A 233 8.59 0.28 6.33
C SER A 233 10.05 0.74 6.43
N ALA A 234 10.76 0.36 7.49
CA ALA A 234 12.20 0.64 7.62
C ALA A 234 13.00 -0.06 6.52
N TYR A 235 12.68 -1.32 6.21
CA TYR A 235 13.32 -2.02 5.10
C TYR A 235 13.01 -1.37 3.74
N ALA A 236 11.76 -0.93 3.50
CA ALA A 236 11.43 -0.17 2.30
C ALA A 236 12.23 1.15 2.21
N ALA A 237 12.38 1.86 3.33
CA ALA A 237 13.18 3.08 3.41
C ALA A 237 14.67 2.82 3.12
N THR A 238 15.27 1.75 3.67
CA THR A 238 16.64 1.38 3.35
C THR A 238 16.80 1.06 1.86
N ARG A 239 15.84 0.34 1.27
CA ARG A 239 15.82 0.06 -0.17
C ARG A 239 15.74 1.34 -1.01
N ALA A 240 15.04 2.37 -0.53
CA ALA A 240 14.89 3.64 -1.23
C ALA A 240 16.14 4.54 -1.10
N VAL A 241 16.80 4.58 0.05
CA VAL A 241 17.79 5.61 0.41
C VAL A 241 19.23 5.09 0.41
N SER A 242 19.48 3.81 0.76
CA SER A 242 20.82 3.26 0.95
C SER A 242 21.79 3.45 -0.24
N PRO A 243 21.40 3.20 -1.49
CA PRO A 243 22.32 3.42 -2.62
C PRO A 243 22.74 4.87 -2.76
N TYR A 244 21.80 5.80 -2.57
CA TYR A 244 22.11 7.24 -2.64
C TYR A 244 22.99 7.71 -1.49
N SER A 245 22.82 7.18 -0.28
CA SER A 245 23.68 7.49 0.86
C SER A 245 25.11 7.00 0.64
N GLN A 246 25.28 5.87 -0.04
CA GLN A 246 26.61 5.36 -0.39
C GLN A 246 27.33 6.27 -1.40
N GLU A 247 26.63 6.73 -2.44
CA GLU A 247 27.16 7.69 -3.40
C GLU A 247 27.67 8.98 -2.72
N ILE A 248 26.92 9.50 -1.73
CA ILE A 248 27.32 10.68 -0.95
C ILE A 248 28.60 10.38 -0.14
N VAL A 249 28.65 9.25 0.54
CA VAL A 249 29.82 8.84 1.33
C VAL A 249 31.06 8.73 0.45
N ASP A 250 30.94 8.07 -0.70
CA ASP A 250 32.04 7.89 -1.65
C ASP A 250 32.50 9.25 -2.21
N TRP A 251 31.58 10.14 -2.52
CA TRP A 251 31.90 11.49 -2.97
C TRP A 251 32.65 12.31 -1.90
N VAL A 252 32.17 12.28 -0.65
CA VAL A 252 32.85 12.98 0.47
C VAL A 252 34.29 12.43 0.69
N GLN A 253 34.46 11.10 0.64
CA GLN A 253 35.78 10.49 0.76
C GLN A 253 36.74 10.92 -0.36
N GLN A 254 36.24 11.03 -1.60
CA GLN A 254 37.04 11.53 -2.73
C GLN A 254 37.47 13.00 -2.58
N GLN A 255 36.69 13.83 -1.87
CA GLN A 255 37.05 15.23 -1.64
C GLN A 255 38.03 15.41 -0.49
N MET A 256 38.14 14.43 0.39
CA MET A 256 39.09 14.46 1.54
C MET A 256 40.47 13.87 1.25
N ASN A 257 40.60 13.15 0.13
CA ASN A 257 41.89 12.58 -0.35
C ASN A 257 42.50 13.44 -1.46
#